data_0aeadf5fe7819e815b9c65a4bb981184
#
_entry.id   0aeadf5fe7819e815b9c65a4bb981184
#
_cell.length_a   1.000
_cell.length_b   1.000
_cell.length_c   1.000
_cell.angle_alpha   90.00
_cell.angle_beta   90.00
_cell.angle_gamma   90.00
#
_symmetry.space_group_name_H-M   'P 1'
#
loop_
_entity.id
_entity.type
_entity.pdbx_description
1 polymer ?
#
loop_
_entity_poly.entity_id
_entity_poly.type
_entity_poly.pdbx_seq_one_letter_code
_entity_poly.pdbx_strand_id
1 'polypeptide(L)'
;MGEKMQFTELDQYLFGQGTHYDIYKKLGAHPTTQRRKKGVYFAVWAPNARSVSVIGDFNNWDSQANPMNKVGEIGVYELFVPGAKAGDLYKFFIVGYHGEELYKADPYANESELRPGTASRITDITDYKWKDTTWIKKRQEFDEKRDPMAIYEVHPGSWKKHPAENEDDPGSVSYTHLRAHETLSDL
;
A
#
# COMPACT_ATOMS: atom_id res chain seq x y z
N MET A 1 20.02 -15.59 -6.17
CA MET A 1 20.50 -14.23 -5.85
C MET A 1 19.29 -13.31 -6.09
N GLY A 2 18.59 -12.88 -5.02
CA GLY A 2 17.37 -12.08 -5.19
C GLY A 2 17.70 -10.75 -5.85
N GLU A 3 16.90 -10.38 -6.83
CA GLU A 3 17.04 -9.13 -7.55
C GLU A 3 16.88 -7.96 -6.55
N LYS A 4 17.78 -6.98 -6.61
CA LYS A 4 17.71 -5.82 -5.73
C LYS A 4 16.49 -5.00 -6.11
N MET A 5 15.51 -4.88 -5.22
CA MET A 5 14.38 -3.99 -5.44
C MET A 5 14.89 -2.55 -5.50
N GLN A 6 14.64 -1.87 -6.59
CA GLN A 6 15.04 -0.49 -6.83
C GLN A 6 14.24 0.08 -8.01
N PHE A 7 14.22 1.39 -8.12
CA PHE A 7 13.64 2.09 -9.26
C PHE A 7 14.65 2.07 -10.42
N THR A 8 14.35 1.32 -11.47
CA THR A 8 15.26 1.12 -12.62
C THR A 8 15.16 2.27 -13.64
N GLU A 9 16.06 2.34 -14.60
CA GLU A 9 15.97 3.30 -15.71
C GLU A 9 14.68 3.11 -16.55
N LEU A 10 14.27 1.85 -16.73
CA LEU A 10 12.98 1.54 -17.38
C LEU A 10 11.80 2.07 -16.57
N ASP A 11 11.81 1.87 -15.24
CA ASP A 11 10.76 2.41 -14.36
C ASP A 11 10.70 3.94 -14.46
N GLN A 12 11.87 4.62 -14.49
CA GLN A 12 11.95 6.07 -14.64
C GLN A 12 11.37 6.54 -15.98
N TYR A 13 11.73 5.86 -17.07
CA TYR A 13 11.21 6.17 -18.40
C TYR A 13 9.68 6.00 -18.46
N LEU A 14 9.16 4.84 -18.06
CA LEU A 14 7.73 4.56 -18.09
C LEU A 14 6.94 5.49 -17.16
N PHE A 15 7.49 5.81 -15.98
CA PHE A 15 6.88 6.74 -15.05
C PHE A 15 6.81 8.16 -15.64
N GLY A 16 7.91 8.63 -16.25
CA GLY A 16 7.96 9.93 -16.92
C GLY A 16 6.99 10.04 -18.11
N GLN A 17 6.69 8.93 -18.78
CA GLN A 17 5.69 8.86 -19.87
C GLN A 17 4.25 8.72 -19.36
N GLY A 18 4.03 8.48 -18.06
CA GLY A 18 2.69 8.20 -17.52
C GLY A 18 2.14 6.84 -17.92
N THR A 19 2.99 5.89 -18.35
CA THR A 19 2.60 4.57 -18.85
C THR A 19 3.04 3.42 -17.94
N HIS A 20 3.53 3.72 -16.73
CA HIS A 20 3.94 2.72 -15.76
C HIS A 20 2.73 2.18 -14.97
N TYR A 21 1.94 1.29 -15.58
CA TYR A 21 0.73 0.75 -14.95
C TYR A 21 0.98 -0.10 -13.71
N ASP A 22 2.20 -0.65 -13.55
CA ASP A 22 2.62 -1.45 -12.40
C ASP A 22 3.40 -0.65 -11.35
N ILE A 23 3.28 0.68 -11.35
CA ILE A 23 4.06 1.58 -10.47
C ILE A 23 3.83 1.26 -8.98
N TYR A 24 2.66 0.74 -8.61
CA TYR A 24 2.34 0.30 -7.24
C TYR A 24 3.23 -0.84 -6.73
N LYS A 25 3.93 -1.55 -7.62
CA LYS A 25 4.93 -2.57 -7.25
C LYS A 25 6.28 -1.94 -6.87
N LYS A 26 6.43 -0.65 -7.09
CA LYS A 26 7.66 0.11 -6.82
C LYS A 26 7.46 1.19 -5.77
N LEU A 27 6.43 2.03 -5.92
CA LEU A 27 6.08 3.02 -4.89
C LEU A 27 5.39 2.34 -3.71
N GLY A 28 5.62 2.86 -2.51
CA GLY A 28 5.11 2.29 -1.27
C GLY A 28 6.18 1.64 -0.42
N ALA A 29 5.74 0.75 0.48
CA ALA A 29 6.58 -0.02 1.39
C ALA A 29 6.50 -1.50 1.06
N HIS A 30 7.63 -2.10 0.65
CA HIS A 30 7.70 -3.48 0.18
C HIS A 30 8.67 -4.30 1.02
N PRO A 31 8.15 -5.23 1.88
CA PRO A 31 9.00 -6.20 2.57
C PRO A 31 9.84 -7.01 1.59
N THR A 32 11.15 -7.04 1.80
CA THR A 32 12.08 -7.72 0.88
C THR A 32 13.39 -8.09 1.56
N THR A 33 14.27 -8.78 0.86
CA THR A 33 15.61 -9.11 1.33
C THR A 33 16.64 -8.54 0.37
N GLN A 34 17.51 -7.64 0.86
CA GLN A 34 18.63 -7.11 0.10
C GLN A 34 19.96 -7.45 0.78
N ARG A 35 20.97 -7.88 0.02
CA ARG A 35 22.30 -8.24 0.54
C ARG A 35 22.23 -9.18 1.75
N ARG A 36 21.33 -10.17 1.72
CA ARG A 36 21.06 -11.15 2.80
C ARG A 36 20.46 -10.54 4.08
N LYS A 37 20.03 -9.30 4.06
CA LYS A 37 19.35 -8.64 5.19
C LYS A 37 17.87 -8.51 4.87
N LYS A 38 17.01 -8.99 5.78
CA LYS A 38 15.57 -8.73 5.72
C LYS A 38 15.31 -7.27 6.07
N GLY A 39 14.33 -6.66 5.43
CA GLY A 39 13.94 -5.27 5.66
C GLY A 39 12.82 -4.86 4.72
N VAL A 40 12.64 -3.56 4.58
CA VAL A 40 11.61 -2.97 3.72
C VAL A 40 12.24 -1.99 2.75
N TYR A 41 11.87 -2.10 1.50
CA TYR A 41 12.15 -1.10 0.49
C TYR A 41 11.02 -0.09 0.49
N PHE A 42 11.37 1.18 0.60
CA PHE A 42 10.45 2.31 0.53
C PHE A 42 10.74 3.13 -0.71
N ALA A 43 9.67 3.56 -1.39
CA ALA A 43 9.78 4.55 -2.46
C ALA A 43 8.56 5.47 -2.46
N VAL A 44 8.79 6.76 -2.71
CA VAL A 44 7.75 7.79 -2.75
C VAL A 44 8.03 8.81 -3.82
N TRP A 45 6.97 9.28 -4.46
CA TRP A 45 7.05 10.41 -5.39
C TRP A 45 6.78 11.72 -4.64
N ALA A 46 7.79 12.56 -4.58
CA ALA A 46 7.76 13.87 -3.92
C ALA A 46 8.54 14.90 -4.76
N PRO A 47 8.01 15.31 -5.92
CA PRO A 47 8.76 16.11 -6.91
C PRO A 47 9.17 17.49 -6.39
N ASN A 48 8.42 18.05 -5.45
CA ASN A 48 8.68 19.36 -4.86
C ASN A 48 9.45 19.28 -3.53
N ALA A 49 9.97 18.09 -3.18
CA ALA A 49 10.76 17.93 -1.98
C ALA A 49 12.22 18.30 -2.21
N ARG A 50 12.81 19.00 -1.25
CA ARG A 50 14.25 19.20 -1.13
C ARG A 50 14.93 17.95 -0.59
N SER A 51 14.31 17.29 0.39
CA SER A 51 14.75 16.01 0.95
C SER A 51 13.56 15.23 1.49
N VAL A 52 13.72 13.90 1.53
CA VAL A 52 12.74 12.98 2.10
C VAL A 52 13.47 12.01 3.01
N SER A 53 12.89 11.71 4.17
CA SER A 53 13.30 10.63 5.06
C SER A 53 12.11 9.73 5.36
N VAL A 54 12.34 8.44 5.58
CA VAL A 54 11.31 7.54 6.11
C VAL A 54 11.48 7.39 7.63
N ILE A 55 10.38 7.60 8.35
CA ILE A 55 10.32 7.54 9.81
C ILE A 55 9.27 6.53 10.24
N GLY A 56 9.48 5.86 11.36
CA GLY A 56 8.54 4.87 11.86
C GLY A 56 9.06 4.15 13.11
N ASP A 57 8.37 3.07 13.49
CA ASP A 57 8.69 2.28 14.68
C ASP A 57 10.12 1.70 14.62
N PHE A 58 10.62 1.42 13.42
CA PHE A 58 11.95 0.84 13.18
C PHE A 58 13.11 1.83 13.46
N ASN A 59 12.86 3.11 13.61
CA ASN A 59 13.89 4.13 13.87
C ASN A 59 13.45 5.16 14.94
N ASN A 60 12.49 4.81 15.81
CA ASN A 60 11.93 5.68 16.83
C ASN A 60 11.43 7.03 16.30
N TRP A 61 10.92 7.05 15.06
CA TRP A 61 10.38 8.24 14.39
C TRP A 61 11.40 9.36 14.18
N ASP A 62 12.70 9.02 14.15
CA ASP A 62 13.78 9.98 13.94
C ASP A 62 13.90 10.39 12.47
N SER A 63 13.67 11.65 12.18
CA SER A 63 13.71 12.22 10.82
C SER A 63 15.11 12.25 10.21
N GLN A 64 16.17 12.08 11.01
CA GLN A 64 17.55 12.09 10.55
C GLN A 64 18.11 10.67 10.30
N ALA A 65 17.45 9.63 10.82
CA ALA A 65 17.99 8.26 10.82
C ALA A 65 18.00 7.60 9.44
N ASN A 66 16.97 7.86 8.61
CA ASN A 66 16.78 7.18 7.33
C ASN A 66 16.50 8.14 6.17
N PRO A 67 17.47 8.99 5.77
CA PRO A 67 17.34 9.84 4.60
C PRO A 67 17.25 8.98 3.33
N MET A 68 16.32 9.31 2.45
CA MET A 68 16.08 8.60 1.20
C MET A 68 16.93 9.17 0.05
N ASN A 69 17.27 8.32 -0.90
CA ASN A 69 18.05 8.70 -2.07
C ASN A 69 17.12 9.17 -3.19
N LYS A 70 17.42 10.33 -3.79
CA LYS A 70 16.71 10.81 -4.99
C LYS A 70 17.05 9.92 -6.18
N VAL A 71 16.02 9.54 -6.95
CA VAL A 71 16.15 8.74 -8.16
C VAL A 71 16.08 9.65 -9.37
N GLY A 72 17.21 9.89 -10.00
CA GLY A 72 17.29 10.79 -11.18
C GLY A 72 16.61 12.14 -10.92
N GLU A 73 15.93 12.67 -11.94
CA GLU A 73 15.21 13.95 -11.85
C GLU A 73 13.67 13.81 -11.89
N ILE A 74 13.17 12.58 -11.73
CA ILE A 74 11.72 12.30 -11.80
C ILE A 74 10.95 12.60 -10.51
N GLY A 75 11.65 13.05 -9.45
CA GLY A 75 11.04 13.38 -8.16
C GLY A 75 10.70 12.17 -7.29
N VAL A 76 11.23 10.99 -7.59
CA VAL A 76 11.10 9.80 -6.76
C VAL A 76 12.27 9.72 -5.78
N TYR A 77 11.98 9.29 -4.56
CA TYR A 77 12.96 8.99 -3.51
C TYR A 77 12.81 7.54 -3.09
N GLU A 78 13.93 6.83 -2.89
CA GLU A 78 13.93 5.43 -2.48
C GLU A 78 14.95 5.13 -1.38
N LEU A 79 14.65 4.11 -0.55
CA LEU A 79 15.56 3.60 0.47
C LEU A 79 15.20 2.17 0.86
N PHE A 80 16.20 1.32 1.07
CA PHE A 80 16.04 0.05 1.76
C PHE A 80 16.43 0.20 3.23
N VAL A 81 15.51 -0.13 4.15
CA VAL A 81 15.72 -0.06 5.60
C VAL A 81 15.81 -1.48 6.15
N PRO A 82 17.03 -1.94 6.54
CA PRO A 82 17.20 -3.23 7.19
C PRO A 82 16.51 -3.24 8.56
N GLY A 83 15.84 -4.34 8.90
CA GLY A 83 15.19 -4.53 10.20
C GLY A 83 13.76 -3.99 10.28
N ALA A 84 13.33 -3.09 9.41
CA ALA A 84 11.92 -2.75 9.25
C ALA A 84 11.14 -4.00 8.80
N LYS A 85 9.89 -4.16 9.27
CA LYS A 85 9.10 -5.38 9.08
C LYS A 85 7.61 -5.07 8.93
N ALA A 86 6.85 -6.05 8.45
CA ALA A 86 5.40 -5.98 8.44
C ALA A 86 4.85 -5.74 9.85
N GLY A 87 3.85 -4.88 9.95
CA GLY A 87 3.25 -4.39 11.19
C GLY A 87 3.77 -3.06 11.71
N ASP A 88 5.02 -2.67 11.35
CA ASP A 88 5.58 -1.38 11.77
C ASP A 88 4.79 -0.22 11.15
N LEU A 89 4.57 0.83 11.93
CA LEU A 89 3.99 2.09 11.46
C LEU A 89 5.08 2.98 10.87
N TYR A 90 4.72 3.77 9.84
CA TYR A 90 5.66 4.68 9.20
C TYR A 90 4.97 5.89 8.57
N LYS A 91 5.77 6.93 8.32
CA LYS A 91 5.45 8.11 7.49
C LYS A 91 6.65 8.52 6.67
N PHE A 92 6.42 9.37 5.68
CA PHE A 92 7.47 10.14 5.04
C PHE A 92 7.59 11.51 5.69
N PHE A 93 8.79 11.84 6.14
CA PHE A 93 9.18 13.19 6.55
C PHE A 93 9.75 13.90 5.33
N ILE A 94 9.10 14.97 4.93
CA ILE A 94 9.42 15.68 3.69
C ILE A 94 9.79 17.11 4.05
N VAL A 95 10.95 17.56 3.61
CA VAL A 95 11.33 18.97 3.64
C VAL A 95 11.06 19.55 2.27
N GLY A 96 10.13 20.48 2.20
CA GLY A 96 9.75 21.15 0.97
C GLY A 96 10.78 22.19 0.52
N TYR A 97 10.53 22.79 -0.63
CA TYR A 97 11.48 23.71 -1.27
C TYR A 97 11.73 24.98 -0.45
N HIS A 98 10.72 25.42 0.33
CA HIS A 98 10.81 26.61 1.20
C HIS A 98 11.21 26.29 2.64
N GLY A 99 11.58 25.01 2.90
CA GLY A 99 11.98 24.55 4.22
C GLY A 99 10.82 24.11 5.13
N GLU A 100 9.61 24.03 4.60
CA GLU A 100 8.46 23.47 5.32
C GLU A 100 8.67 21.99 5.64
N GLU A 101 8.35 21.58 6.85
CA GLU A 101 8.44 20.20 7.31
C GLU A 101 7.05 19.54 7.31
N LEU A 102 6.93 18.45 6.59
CA LEU A 102 5.68 17.74 6.38
C LEU A 102 5.82 16.27 6.80
N TYR A 103 4.86 15.79 7.56
CA TYR A 103 4.71 14.38 7.94
C TYR A 103 3.55 13.76 7.15
N LYS A 104 3.85 12.97 6.14
CA LYS A 104 2.84 12.44 5.20
C LYS A 104 2.71 10.93 5.30
N ALA A 105 1.46 10.46 5.29
CA ALA A 105 1.17 9.06 5.05
C ALA A 105 1.56 8.67 3.62
N ASP A 106 1.80 7.40 3.40
CA ASP A 106 2.12 6.86 2.09
C ASP A 106 0.86 6.71 1.24
N PRO A 107 0.77 7.36 0.06
CA PRO A 107 -0.37 7.21 -0.82
C PRO A 107 -0.49 5.80 -1.44
N TYR A 108 0.58 4.99 -1.41
CA TYR A 108 0.62 3.62 -1.89
C TYR A 108 0.59 2.57 -0.77
N ALA A 109 0.29 2.99 0.47
CA ALA A 109 0.16 2.04 1.57
C ALA A 109 -1.01 1.07 1.36
N ASN A 110 -0.76 -0.22 1.62
CA ASN A 110 -1.81 -1.23 1.59
C ASN A 110 -2.68 -1.22 2.87
N GLU A 111 -2.19 -0.59 3.94
CA GLU A 111 -2.88 -0.50 5.22
C GLU A 111 -2.55 0.82 5.91
N SER A 112 -3.53 1.36 6.62
CA SER A 112 -3.41 2.58 7.42
C SER A 112 -3.62 2.29 8.89
N GLU A 113 -3.03 3.12 9.73
CA GLU A 113 -3.32 3.15 11.17
C GLU A 113 -4.80 3.49 11.40
N LEU A 114 -5.39 2.93 12.45
CA LEU A 114 -6.75 3.29 12.87
C LEU A 114 -6.81 4.73 13.35
N ARG A 115 -7.90 5.41 13.04
CA ARG A 115 -8.16 6.77 13.52
C ARG A 115 -8.21 6.79 15.06
N PRO A 116 -7.65 7.82 15.71
CA PRO A 116 -7.17 9.11 15.18
C PRO A 116 -5.75 9.08 14.59
N GLY A 117 -5.08 7.95 14.59
CA GLY A 117 -3.77 7.80 13.98
C GLY A 117 -3.79 8.13 12.48
N THR A 118 -2.63 8.52 11.94
CA THR A 118 -2.50 8.95 10.54
C THR A 118 -1.26 8.37 9.87
N ALA A 119 -0.67 7.34 10.45
CA ALA A 119 0.46 6.64 9.86
C ALA A 119 0.00 5.58 8.85
N SER A 120 0.91 5.19 7.99
CA SER A 120 0.78 4.00 7.15
C SER A 120 1.34 2.80 7.89
N ARG A 121 0.82 1.59 7.61
CA ARG A 121 1.33 0.34 8.17
C ARG A 121 2.00 -0.48 7.07
N ILE A 122 3.18 -1.02 7.37
CA ILE A 122 3.86 -1.94 6.46
C ILE A 122 3.10 -3.26 6.44
N THR A 123 2.64 -3.67 5.27
CA THR A 123 1.84 -4.89 5.09
C THR A 123 2.46 -5.76 4.00
N ASP A 124 2.63 -7.05 4.28
CA ASP A 124 3.04 -8.04 3.29
C ASP A 124 1.77 -8.70 2.71
N ILE A 125 1.49 -8.42 1.45
CA ILE A 125 0.35 -9.00 0.72
C ILE A 125 0.76 -10.17 -0.19
N THR A 126 2.03 -10.59 -0.15
CA THR A 126 2.57 -11.61 -1.08
C THR A 126 2.16 -13.04 -0.72
N ASP A 127 1.82 -13.29 0.53
CA ASP A 127 1.45 -14.63 1.02
C ASP A 127 0.02 -15.06 0.66
N TYR A 128 -0.81 -14.14 0.16
CA TYR A 128 -2.19 -14.46 -0.21
C TYR A 128 -2.24 -15.32 -1.47
N LYS A 129 -2.81 -16.51 -1.35
CA LYS A 129 -3.03 -17.43 -2.48
C LYS A 129 -4.46 -17.33 -2.98
N TRP A 130 -4.63 -16.75 -4.16
CA TRP A 130 -5.92 -16.65 -4.82
C TRP A 130 -6.47 -18.04 -5.16
N LYS A 131 -7.75 -18.29 -4.86
CA LYS A 131 -8.47 -19.54 -5.18
C LYS A 131 -9.62 -19.26 -6.16
N ASP A 132 -9.37 -18.41 -7.12
CA ASP A 132 -10.36 -17.81 -8.03
C ASP A 132 -10.27 -18.34 -9.48
N THR A 133 -9.52 -19.41 -9.72
CA THR A 133 -9.29 -19.97 -11.07
C THR A 133 -10.60 -20.25 -11.81
N THR A 134 -11.63 -20.78 -11.13
CA THR A 134 -12.92 -21.07 -11.72
C THR A 134 -13.64 -19.78 -12.13
N TRP A 135 -13.59 -18.76 -11.27
CA TRP A 135 -14.17 -17.45 -11.55
C TRP A 135 -13.45 -16.77 -12.73
N ILE A 136 -12.12 -16.81 -12.79
CA ILE A 136 -11.34 -16.26 -13.90
C ILE A 136 -11.72 -16.90 -15.23
N LYS A 137 -11.94 -18.24 -15.27
CA LYS A 137 -12.41 -18.94 -16.48
C LYS A 137 -13.81 -18.46 -16.91
N LYS A 138 -14.76 -18.43 -15.96
CA LYS A 138 -16.11 -17.92 -16.24
C LYS A 138 -16.10 -16.47 -16.75
N ARG A 139 -15.27 -15.62 -16.15
CA ARG A 139 -15.11 -14.23 -16.56
C ARG A 139 -14.59 -14.09 -18.00
N GLN A 140 -13.69 -14.98 -18.44
CA GLN A 140 -13.20 -14.97 -19.82
C GLN A 140 -14.29 -15.34 -20.86
N GLU A 141 -15.28 -16.13 -20.45
CA GLU A 141 -16.42 -16.55 -21.29
C GLU A 141 -17.59 -15.56 -21.24
N PHE A 142 -17.58 -14.62 -20.28
CA PHE A 142 -18.65 -13.65 -20.06
C PHE A 142 -18.69 -12.59 -21.18
N ASP A 143 -19.86 -12.44 -21.81
CA ASP A 143 -20.14 -11.41 -22.81
C ASP A 143 -20.89 -10.24 -22.16
N GLU A 144 -20.18 -9.14 -21.88
CA GLU A 144 -20.73 -7.94 -21.24
C GLU A 144 -21.97 -7.35 -21.95
N LYS A 145 -22.17 -7.68 -23.22
CA LYS A 145 -23.29 -7.18 -24.03
C LYS A 145 -24.51 -8.12 -24.06
N ARG A 146 -24.33 -9.37 -23.68
CA ARG A 146 -25.36 -10.40 -23.81
C ARG A 146 -25.75 -11.08 -22.51
N ASP A 147 -24.75 -11.22 -21.60
CA ASP A 147 -24.98 -11.91 -20.35
C ASP A 147 -25.61 -10.98 -19.30
N PRO A 148 -26.55 -11.47 -18.49
CA PRO A 148 -27.17 -10.67 -17.45
C PRO A 148 -26.16 -10.30 -16.38
N MET A 149 -26.22 -9.04 -15.92
CA MET A 149 -25.36 -8.52 -14.85
C MET A 149 -26.24 -7.97 -13.72
N ALA A 150 -26.00 -8.44 -12.49
CA ALA A 150 -26.56 -7.83 -11.30
C ALA A 150 -25.48 -6.99 -10.60
N ILE A 151 -25.77 -5.72 -10.36
CA ILE A 151 -24.88 -4.80 -9.67
C ILE A 151 -25.48 -4.49 -8.30
N TYR A 152 -24.71 -4.78 -7.25
CA TYR A 152 -25.07 -4.46 -5.89
C TYR A 152 -24.01 -3.53 -5.28
N GLU A 153 -24.40 -2.29 -5.04
CA GLU A 153 -23.53 -1.29 -4.43
C GLU A 153 -23.72 -1.30 -2.91
N VAL A 154 -22.63 -1.44 -2.17
CA VAL A 154 -22.66 -1.50 -0.72
C VAL A 154 -21.47 -0.73 -0.14
N HIS A 155 -21.72 0.01 0.94
CA HIS A 155 -20.69 0.60 1.76
C HIS A 155 -20.42 -0.30 2.99
N PRO A 156 -19.34 -1.11 3.01
CA PRO A 156 -19.11 -2.12 4.04
C PRO A 156 -19.12 -1.55 5.47
N GLY A 157 -18.54 -0.37 5.66
CA GLY A 157 -18.45 0.28 6.97
C GLY A 157 -19.78 0.74 7.56
N SER A 158 -20.86 0.80 6.77
CA SER A 158 -22.21 1.20 7.22
C SER A 158 -23.28 0.17 6.92
N TRP A 159 -22.97 -0.91 6.21
CA TRP A 159 -23.92 -1.92 5.80
C TRP A 159 -24.64 -2.58 6.99
N LYS A 160 -23.85 -3.02 7.95
CA LYS A 160 -24.35 -3.58 9.21
C LYS A 160 -23.36 -3.24 10.32
N LYS A 161 -23.86 -2.91 11.50
CA LYS A 161 -23.04 -2.64 12.67
C LYS A 161 -23.35 -3.64 13.77
N HIS A 162 -22.33 -4.03 14.52
CA HIS A 162 -22.46 -4.71 15.80
C HIS A 162 -22.12 -3.75 16.96
N PRO A 163 -22.51 -4.04 18.21
CA PRO A 163 -22.03 -3.28 19.34
C PRO A 163 -20.50 -3.28 19.38
N ALA A 164 -19.89 -2.11 19.58
CA ALA A 164 -18.46 -2.00 19.70
C ALA A 164 -17.96 -2.81 20.91
N GLU A 165 -16.91 -3.61 20.70
CA GLU A 165 -16.30 -4.42 21.76
C GLU A 165 -15.33 -3.61 22.63
N ASN A 166 -14.79 -2.52 22.08
CA ASN A 166 -13.89 -1.58 22.73
C ASN A 166 -13.96 -0.21 22.03
N GLU A 167 -13.25 0.80 22.57
CA GLU A 167 -13.26 2.18 22.04
C GLU A 167 -12.67 2.29 20.62
N ASP A 168 -11.81 1.36 20.24
CA ASP A 168 -11.14 1.34 18.92
C ASP A 168 -11.92 0.54 17.87
N ASP A 169 -12.98 -0.18 18.29
CA ASP A 169 -13.79 -0.98 17.38
C ASP A 169 -14.79 -0.09 16.62
N PRO A 170 -14.68 0.03 15.29
CA PRO A 170 -15.61 0.81 14.48
C PRO A 170 -17.04 0.24 14.47
N GLY A 171 -17.27 -0.93 15.06
CA GLY A 171 -18.56 -1.63 15.07
C GLY A 171 -19.06 -2.03 13.68
N SER A 172 -18.20 -2.03 12.67
CA SER A 172 -18.55 -2.41 11.31
C SER A 172 -18.47 -3.91 11.10
N VAL A 173 -19.36 -4.43 10.26
CA VAL A 173 -19.39 -5.87 9.91
C VAL A 173 -18.23 -6.19 9.00
N SER A 174 -17.50 -7.27 9.29
CA SER A 174 -16.42 -7.73 8.42
C SER A 174 -16.96 -8.30 7.10
N TYR A 175 -16.09 -8.39 6.10
CA TYR A 175 -16.38 -8.98 4.79
C TYR A 175 -16.99 -10.40 4.88
N THR A 176 -16.64 -11.18 5.90
CA THR A 176 -17.20 -12.52 6.13
C THR A 176 -18.71 -12.51 6.36
N HIS A 177 -19.26 -11.48 6.98
CA HIS A 177 -20.69 -11.32 7.20
C HIS A 177 -21.41 -10.90 5.90
N LEU A 178 -20.79 -10.09 5.05
CA LEU A 178 -21.33 -9.77 3.72
C LEU A 178 -21.45 -11.03 2.86
N ARG A 179 -20.42 -11.88 2.87
CA ARG A 179 -20.38 -13.13 2.12
C ARG A 179 -21.45 -14.14 2.58
N ALA A 180 -21.78 -14.16 3.87
CA ALA A 180 -22.84 -15.04 4.38
C ALA A 180 -24.24 -14.66 3.87
N HIS A 181 -24.46 -13.40 3.49
CA HIS A 181 -25.72 -12.95 2.90
C HIS A 181 -25.82 -13.27 1.40
N GLU A 182 -24.71 -13.34 0.67
CA GLU A 182 -24.69 -13.75 -0.73
C GLU A 182 -24.98 -15.24 -0.92
N THR A 183 -24.59 -16.09 0.04
CA THR A 183 -24.85 -17.54 -0.02
C THR A 183 -26.30 -17.92 0.21
N LEU A 184 -27.15 -17.02 0.70
CA LEU A 184 -28.60 -17.21 0.81
C LEU A 184 -29.37 -16.97 -0.49
N SER A 185 -28.71 -16.41 -1.51
CA SER A 185 -29.31 -16.20 -2.85
C SER A 185 -29.08 -17.38 -3.81
N ASP A 186 -28.32 -18.40 -3.40
CA ASP A 186 -28.05 -19.61 -4.19
C ASP A 186 -28.95 -20.80 -3.82
N LEU A 187 -30.12 -20.54 -3.17
CA LEU A 187 -31.14 -21.52 -2.86
C LEU A 187 -32.41 -21.31 -3.71
#